data_3f430b2dbccadf22c967135a8a58c4d6
#
_entry.id   3f430b2dbccadf22c967135a8a58c4d6
#
_cell.length_a   1.000
_cell.length_b   1.000
_cell.length_c   1.000
_cell.angle_alpha   90.00
_cell.angle_beta   90.00
_cell.angle_gamma   90.00
#
_symmetry.space_group_name_H-M   'P 1'
#
loop_
_entity.id
_entity.type
_entity.pdbx_description
1 polymer ?
#
loop_
_entity_poly.entity_id
_entity_poly.type
_entity_poly.pdbx_seq_one_letter_code
_entity_poly.pdbx_strand_id
1 'polypeptide(L)' 'MYDYSPLWKTLDEKGITQYQLIKDYNFSTGTLDALRQNRSVTVKTIETLCLLLNCTPNDILKITNEPI' A
#
# COMPACT_ATOMS: atom_id res chain seq x y z
N MET A 1 -10.02 5.84 -10.02
CA MET A 1 -8.63 6.12 -9.60
C MET A 1 -8.26 5.25 -8.42
N TYR A 2 -6.99 4.91 -8.34
CA TYR A 2 -6.46 4.21 -7.17
C TYR A 2 -6.21 5.20 -6.05
N ASP A 3 -6.49 4.81 -4.83
CA ASP A 3 -6.21 5.62 -3.65
C ASP A 3 -5.69 4.69 -2.55
N TYR A 4 -4.42 4.86 -2.19
CA TYR A 4 -3.77 4.02 -1.19
C TYR A 4 -3.75 4.67 0.20
N SER A 5 -4.60 5.68 0.45
CA SER A 5 -4.73 6.28 1.78
C SER A 5 -4.96 5.24 2.87
N PRO A 6 -5.79 4.19 2.64
CA PRO A 6 -5.97 3.17 3.66
C PRO A 6 -4.67 2.48 4.07
N LEU A 7 -3.74 2.29 3.13
CA LEU A 7 -2.45 1.66 3.44
C LEU A 7 -1.68 2.48 4.47
N TRP A 8 -1.60 3.79 4.29
CA TRP A 8 -0.83 4.65 5.20
C TRP A 8 -1.43 4.63 6.60
N LYS A 9 -2.75 4.64 6.69
CA LYS A 9 -3.45 4.52 7.97
C LYS A 9 -3.18 3.18 8.62
N THR A 10 -3.22 2.10 7.85
CA THR A 10 -2.95 0.74 8.36
C THR A 10 -1.53 0.62 8.87
N LEU A 11 -0.56 1.15 8.15
CA LEU A 11 0.84 1.16 8.59
C LEU A 11 0.99 1.92 9.91
N ASP A 12 0.36 3.08 10.01
CA ASP A 12 0.40 3.89 11.21
C ASP A 12 -0.20 3.14 12.41
N GLU A 13 -1.36 2.52 12.21
CA GLU A 13 -2.02 1.73 13.25
C GLU A 13 -1.17 0.56 13.73
N LYS A 14 -0.38 -0.03 12.84
CA LYS A 14 0.48 -1.17 13.17
C LYS A 14 1.89 -0.77 13.59
N GLY A 15 2.18 0.53 13.60
CA GLY A 15 3.49 1.03 13.99
C GLY A 15 4.61 0.67 13.02
N ILE A 16 4.29 0.52 11.74
CA ILE A 16 5.27 0.18 10.70
C ILE A 16 5.51 1.40 9.83
N THR A 17 6.79 1.76 9.64
CA THR A 17 7.16 2.89 8.79
C THR A 17 7.40 2.43 7.35
N GLN A 18 7.33 3.37 6.41
CA GLN A 18 7.67 3.09 5.02
C GLN A 18 9.13 2.65 4.88
N TYR A 19 10.00 3.19 5.70
CA TYR A 19 11.41 2.81 5.72
C TYR A 19 11.57 1.32 6.10
N GLN A 20 10.79 0.86 7.08
CA GLN A 20 10.80 -0.54 7.48
C GLN A 20 10.34 -1.46 6.35
N LEU A 21 9.40 -1.02 5.52
CA LEU A 21 8.99 -1.82 4.35
C LEU A 21 10.17 -2.08 3.41
N ILE A 22 11.01 -1.09 3.20
CA ILE A 22 12.19 -1.24 2.36
C ILE A 22 13.24 -2.10 3.04
N LYS A 23 13.57 -1.78 4.27
CA LYS A 23 14.69 -2.39 4.98
C LYS A 23 14.40 -3.81 5.43
N ASP A 24 13.25 -4.03 6.04
CA ASP A 24 12.94 -5.30 6.72
C ASP A 24 12.13 -6.24 5.83
N TYR A 25 11.41 -5.74 4.85
CA TYR A 25 10.50 -6.52 4.03
C TYR A 25 10.83 -6.48 2.53
N ASN A 26 11.96 -5.90 2.18
CA ASN A 26 12.49 -5.89 0.80
C ASN A 26 11.57 -5.25 -0.24
N PHE A 27 10.74 -4.29 0.15
CA PHE A 27 9.98 -3.53 -0.84
C PHE A 27 10.92 -2.62 -1.61
N SER A 28 10.72 -2.53 -2.92
CA SER A 28 11.50 -1.61 -3.73
C SER A 28 11.03 -0.18 -3.51
N THR A 29 11.97 0.76 -3.65
CA THR A 29 11.63 2.19 -3.59
C THR A 29 10.66 2.57 -4.69
N GLY A 30 10.79 1.94 -5.88
CA GLY A 30 9.88 2.19 -6.99
C GLY A 30 8.44 1.78 -6.68
N THR A 31 8.25 0.66 -6.00
CA THR A 31 6.92 0.21 -5.59
C THR A 31 6.31 1.20 -4.58
N LEU A 32 7.08 1.63 -3.60
CA LEU A 32 6.60 2.62 -2.62
C LEU A 32 6.27 3.94 -3.29
N ASP A 33 7.07 4.34 -4.25
CA ASP A 33 6.82 5.57 -5.02
C ASP A 33 5.48 5.48 -5.77
N ALA A 34 5.22 4.35 -6.41
CA ALA A 34 3.95 4.11 -7.09
C ALA A 34 2.77 4.22 -6.10
N LEU A 35 2.91 3.63 -4.92
CA LEU A 35 1.88 3.71 -3.88
C LEU A 35 1.66 5.15 -3.41
N ARG A 36 2.74 5.90 -3.20
CA ARG A 36 2.63 7.31 -2.78
C ARG A 36 1.94 8.18 -3.82
N GLN A 37 2.11 7.85 -5.09
CA GLN A 37 1.56 8.62 -6.20
C GLN A 37 0.23 8.08 -6.71
N ASN A 38 -0.34 7.11 -6.01
CA ASN A 38 -1.60 6.47 -6.39
C ASN A 38 -1.57 5.88 -7.80
N ARG A 39 -0.43 5.31 -8.17
CA ARG A 39 -0.29 4.59 -9.45
C ARG A 39 -0.67 3.13 -9.28
N SER A 40 -0.90 2.45 -10.40
CA SER A 40 -1.25 1.05 -10.35
C SER A 40 -0.06 0.20 -9.88
N VAL A 41 -0.37 -0.82 -9.10
CA VAL A 41 0.59 -1.85 -8.70
C VAL A 41 -0.03 -3.21 -9.03
N THR A 42 0.77 -4.26 -8.97
CA THR A 42 0.26 -5.59 -9.27
C THR A 42 -0.59 -6.13 -8.11
N VAL A 43 -1.51 -7.04 -8.44
CA VAL A 43 -2.29 -7.73 -7.42
C VAL A 43 -1.36 -8.49 -6.46
N LYS A 44 -0.23 -8.99 -6.96
CA LYS A 44 0.76 -9.65 -6.11
C LYS A 44 1.31 -8.71 -5.06
N THR A 45 1.54 -7.46 -5.39
CA THR A 45 1.97 -6.45 -4.41
C THR A 45 0.91 -6.26 -3.33
N ILE A 46 -0.36 -6.20 -3.71
CA ILE A 46 -1.47 -6.09 -2.76
C ILE A 46 -1.52 -7.33 -1.86
N GLU A 47 -1.38 -8.52 -2.44
CA GLU A 47 -1.34 -9.76 -1.67
C GLU A 47 -0.21 -9.74 -0.64
N THR A 48 0.98 -9.34 -1.07
CA THR A 48 2.14 -9.27 -0.19
C THR A 48 1.89 -8.33 1.00
N LEU A 49 1.32 -7.16 0.72
CA LEU A 49 0.99 -6.20 1.77
C LEU A 49 -0.06 -6.76 2.73
N CYS A 50 -1.09 -7.42 2.20
CA CYS A 50 -2.12 -8.01 3.05
C CYS A 50 -1.54 -9.09 3.97
N LEU A 51 -0.69 -9.95 3.46
CA LEU A 51 -0.06 -11.02 4.25
C LEU A 51 0.88 -10.44 5.29
N LEU A 52 1.68 -9.46 4.89
CA LEU A 52 2.66 -8.82 5.78
C LEU A 52 1.98 -8.06 6.92
N LEU A 53 0.92 -7.34 6.62
CA LEU A 53 0.20 -6.51 7.58
C LEU A 53 -0.96 -7.23 8.25
N ASN A 54 -1.23 -8.47 7.85
CA ASN A 54 -2.36 -9.26 8.35
C ASN A 54 -3.67 -8.48 8.23
N CYS A 55 -3.96 -8.05 7.02
CA CYS A 55 -5.13 -7.23 6.73
C CYS A 55 -5.75 -7.64 5.41
N THR A 56 -6.81 -6.97 5.00
CA THR A 56 -7.52 -7.22 3.75
C THR A 56 -7.21 -6.14 2.72
N PRO A 57 -7.52 -6.35 1.43
CA PRO A 57 -7.28 -5.32 0.42
C PRO A 57 -7.96 -3.98 0.72
N ASN A 58 -9.09 -3.99 1.43
CA ASN A 58 -9.76 -2.76 1.82
C ASN A 58 -8.91 -1.90 2.75
N ASP A 59 -7.98 -2.52 3.46
CA ASP A 59 -7.05 -1.81 4.34
C ASP A 59 -5.83 -1.29 3.59
N ILE A 60 -5.72 -1.58 2.30
CA ILE A 60 -4.60 -1.17 1.45
C ILE A 60 -5.02 -0.07 0.48
N LEU A 61 -6.13 -0.26 -0.21
CA LEU A 61 -6.55 0.68 -1.25
C LEU A 61 -8.06 0.76 -1.35
N LYS A 62 -8.51 1.83 -1.98
CA LYS A 62 -9.88 1.96 -2.44
C LYS A 62 -9.87 2.50 -3.87
N ILE A 63 -10.93 2.23 -4.59
CA ILE A 63 -11.12 2.75 -5.93
C ILE A 63 -12.09 3.92 -5.84
N THR A 64 -11.69 5.05 -6.36
CA THR A 64 -12.55 6.24 -6.38
C THR A 64 -13.01 6.51 -7.79
N ASN A 65 -14.29 6.88 -7.94
CA ASN A 65 -14.83 7.32 -9.21
C ASN A 65 -14.64 8.82 -9.31
N GLU A 66 -13.95 9.24 -10.36
CA GLU A 66 -13.83 10.65 -10.62
C GLU A 66 -14.88 11.05 -11.64
N PRO A 67 -15.65 12.12 -11.38
CA PRO A 67 -16.54 12.65 -12.41
C PRO A 67 -15.70 13.14 -13.58
N ILE A 68 -16.05 12.69 -14.74
CA ILE A 68 -15.35 13.09 -15.95
C ILE A 68 -15.93 14.41 -16.45
#